data_da42273446613d5d849aa03f68439c8b
#
_entry.id   da42273446613d5d849aa03f68439c8b
#
_cell.length_a   1.000
_cell.length_b   1.000
_cell.length_c   1.000
_cell.angle_alpha   90.00
_cell.angle_beta   90.00
_cell.angle_gamma   90.00
#
_symmetry.space_group_name_H-M   'P 1'
#
loop_
_entity.id
_entity.type
_entity.pdbx_description
1 polymer ?
#
loop_
_entity_poly.entity_id
_entity_poly.type
_entity_poly.pdbx_seq_one_letter_code
_entity_poly.pdbx_strand_id
1 'polypeptide(L)'
;VRRVAEVARLFADAGLIALVPLISPYRDDRQNAREIHDRFGLRFFEVFVDTPIEICEERDPKGLYKKARSGEIKGFTGIDDPYEEPSSPDLTLTPEIGSPENGARLVLELIGISD
;
A
#
# COMPACT_ATOMS: atom_id res chain seq x y z
N VAL A 1 9.07 -6.21 -3.80
CA VAL A 1 7.61 -6.54 -3.76
C VAL A 1 7.39 -8.04 -3.90
N ARG A 2 7.96 -8.66 -4.93
CA ARG A 2 7.73 -10.10 -5.21
C ARG A 2 8.04 -11.02 -4.03
N ARG A 3 9.22 -10.85 -3.39
CA ARG A 3 9.61 -11.68 -2.24
C ARG A 3 8.64 -11.56 -1.08
N VAL A 4 8.21 -10.33 -0.78
CA VAL A 4 7.25 -10.07 0.28
C VAL A 4 5.91 -10.69 -0.06
N ALA A 5 5.47 -10.62 -1.32
CA ALA A 5 4.23 -11.24 -1.78
C ALA A 5 4.26 -12.76 -1.60
N GLU A 6 5.38 -13.42 -1.90
CA GLU A 6 5.54 -14.86 -1.70
C GLU A 6 5.47 -15.24 -0.22
N VAL A 7 6.12 -14.46 0.66
CA VAL A 7 6.05 -14.69 2.11
C VAL A 7 4.64 -14.47 2.62
N ALA A 8 3.98 -13.39 2.20
CA ALA A 8 2.60 -13.10 2.58
C ALA A 8 1.65 -14.24 2.17
N ARG A 9 1.85 -14.81 0.98
CA ARG A 9 1.07 -15.94 0.50
C ARG A 9 1.19 -17.14 1.44
N LEU A 10 2.41 -17.45 1.90
CA LEU A 10 2.63 -18.56 2.83
C LEU A 10 1.85 -18.36 4.13
N PHE A 11 1.86 -17.14 4.69
CA PHE A 11 1.10 -16.82 5.90
C PHE A 11 -0.42 -16.90 5.65
N ALA A 12 -0.88 -16.38 4.52
CA ALA A 12 -2.30 -16.44 4.15
C ALA A 12 -2.75 -17.89 3.96
N ASP A 13 -1.92 -18.72 3.32
CA ASP A 13 -2.20 -20.14 3.14
C ASP A 13 -2.28 -20.89 4.46
N ALA A 14 -1.55 -20.43 5.48
CA ALA A 14 -1.62 -20.97 6.84
C ALA A 14 -2.83 -20.46 7.65
N GLY A 15 -3.70 -19.65 7.05
CA GLY A 15 -4.91 -19.13 7.68
C GLY A 15 -4.75 -17.81 8.41
N LEU A 16 -3.64 -17.10 8.19
CA LEU A 16 -3.39 -15.80 8.80
C LEU A 16 -3.80 -14.66 7.87
N ILE A 17 -4.04 -13.49 8.45
CA ILE A 17 -4.20 -12.26 7.69
C ILE A 17 -2.82 -11.60 7.60
N ALA A 18 -2.29 -11.48 6.38
CA ALA A 18 -1.02 -10.84 6.13
C ALA A 18 -1.24 -9.36 5.75
N LEU A 19 -0.67 -8.45 6.52
CA LEU A 19 -0.67 -7.02 6.22
C LEU A 19 0.68 -6.63 5.65
N VAL A 20 0.68 -6.02 4.46
CA VAL A 20 1.90 -5.71 3.72
C VAL A 20 1.94 -4.22 3.40
N PRO A 21 2.44 -3.38 4.34
CA PRO A 21 2.54 -1.94 4.13
C PRO A 21 3.80 -1.59 3.33
N LEU A 22 3.70 -1.70 2.03
CA LEU A 22 4.78 -1.35 1.09
C LEU A 22 4.34 -0.24 0.15
N ILE A 23 5.29 0.54 -0.34
CA ILE A 23 5.03 1.57 -1.35
C ILE A 23 4.51 0.93 -2.65
N SER A 24 5.18 -0.13 -3.12
CA SER A 24 4.78 -0.89 -4.32
C SER A 24 4.40 0.02 -5.50
N PRO A 25 5.34 0.83 -6.03
CA PRO A 25 4.99 1.91 -6.96
C PRO A 25 4.59 1.44 -8.35
N TYR A 26 4.87 0.19 -8.72
CA TYR A 26 4.63 -0.31 -10.06
C TYR A 26 3.41 -1.23 -10.13
N ARG A 27 2.53 -0.98 -11.10
CA ARG A 27 1.30 -1.78 -11.30
C ARG A 27 1.60 -3.25 -11.53
N ASP A 28 2.61 -3.55 -12.33
CA ASP A 28 2.97 -4.93 -12.66
C ASP A 28 3.36 -5.72 -11.42
N ASP A 29 4.11 -5.10 -10.50
CA ASP A 29 4.50 -5.76 -9.26
C ASP A 29 3.29 -6.07 -8.38
N ARG A 30 2.33 -5.14 -8.29
CA ARG A 30 1.09 -5.35 -7.53
C ARG A 30 0.21 -6.40 -8.19
N GLN A 31 0.12 -6.39 -9.52
CA GLN A 31 -0.65 -7.39 -10.27
C GLN A 31 -0.04 -8.78 -10.09
N ASN A 32 1.28 -8.91 -10.15
CA ASN A 32 1.97 -10.16 -9.89
C ASN A 32 1.68 -10.69 -8.48
N ALA A 33 1.65 -9.80 -7.48
CA ALA A 33 1.30 -10.18 -6.11
C ALA A 33 -0.13 -10.74 -6.04
N ARG A 34 -1.09 -10.10 -6.70
CA ARG A 34 -2.47 -10.61 -6.78
C ARG A 34 -2.52 -11.99 -7.44
N GLU A 35 -1.86 -12.15 -8.57
CA GLU A 35 -1.84 -13.42 -9.31
C GLU A 35 -1.24 -14.57 -8.51
N ILE A 36 -0.18 -14.30 -7.74
CA ILE A 36 0.41 -15.30 -6.85
C ILE A 36 -0.62 -15.84 -5.85
N HIS A 37 -1.46 -14.95 -5.29
CA HIS A 37 -2.50 -15.34 -4.34
C HIS A 37 -3.67 -16.05 -5.03
N ASP A 38 -4.10 -15.55 -6.19
CA ASP A 38 -5.21 -16.13 -6.95
C ASP A 38 -4.94 -17.58 -7.34
N ARG A 39 -3.70 -17.93 -7.69
CA ARG A 39 -3.31 -19.31 -8.02
C ARG A 39 -3.56 -20.30 -6.89
N PHE A 40 -3.55 -19.82 -5.65
CA PHE A 40 -3.75 -20.66 -4.45
C PHE A 40 -5.14 -20.47 -3.85
N GLY A 41 -6.04 -19.80 -4.56
CA GLY A 41 -7.40 -19.54 -4.08
C GLY A 41 -7.47 -18.66 -2.85
N LEU A 42 -6.47 -17.81 -2.63
CA LEU A 42 -6.38 -16.94 -1.48
C LEU A 42 -6.97 -15.57 -1.78
N ARG A 43 -7.65 -14.99 -0.80
CA ARG A 43 -8.18 -13.62 -0.90
C ARG A 43 -7.03 -12.63 -0.93
N PHE A 44 -7.13 -11.63 -1.79
CA PHE A 44 -6.16 -10.56 -1.93
C PHE A 44 -6.89 -9.22 -2.04
N PHE A 45 -6.44 -8.25 -1.27
CA PHE A 45 -7.00 -6.90 -1.30
C PHE A 45 -5.90 -5.89 -1.54
N GLU A 46 -6.11 -5.02 -2.51
CA GLU A 46 -5.26 -3.87 -2.78
C GLU A 46 -5.88 -2.63 -2.16
N VAL A 47 -5.19 -2.04 -1.20
CA VAL A 47 -5.62 -0.82 -0.52
C VAL A 47 -4.72 0.32 -0.98
N PHE A 48 -5.32 1.30 -1.63
CA PHE A 48 -4.63 2.50 -2.09
C PHE A 48 -4.73 3.60 -1.03
N VAL A 49 -3.60 3.95 -0.45
CA VAL A 49 -3.52 5.09 0.48
C VAL A 49 -3.23 6.33 -0.36
N ASP A 50 -4.30 7.02 -0.75
CA ASP A 50 -4.28 8.14 -1.69
C ASP A 50 -4.24 9.48 -0.94
N THR A 51 -3.02 9.90 -0.61
CA THR A 51 -2.77 11.21 -0.03
C THR A 51 -1.99 12.06 -1.03
N PRO A 52 -2.45 13.28 -1.37
CA PRO A 52 -1.71 14.18 -2.26
C PRO A 52 -0.27 14.39 -1.77
N ILE A 53 0.68 14.45 -2.71
CA ILE A 53 2.11 14.58 -2.38
C ILE A 53 2.38 15.83 -1.53
N GLU A 54 1.65 16.90 -1.75
CA GLU A 54 1.77 18.15 -1.02
C GLU A 54 1.48 17.95 0.48
N ILE A 55 0.46 17.14 0.80
CA ILE A 55 0.12 16.81 2.18
C ILE A 55 1.17 15.90 2.79
N CYS A 56 1.67 14.93 2.03
CA CYS A 56 2.77 14.07 2.48
C CYS A 56 4.01 14.88 2.82
N GLU A 57 4.35 15.86 1.97
CA GLU A 57 5.49 16.76 2.20
C GLU A 57 5.30 17.64 3.44
N GLU A 58 4.09 18.13 3.68
CA GLU A 58 3.79 18.90 4.89
C GLU A 58 3.95 18.05 6.16
N ARG A 59 3.50 16.81 6.13
CA ARG A 59 3.59 15.90 7.29
C ARG A 59 5.02 15.45 7.55
N ASP A 60 5.71 15.03 6.53
CA ASP A 60 7.13 14.60 6.48
C ASP A 60 7.77 14.25 7.84
N PRO A 61 7.22 13.28 8.58
CA PRO A 61 7.61 13.06 9.98
C PRO A 61 9.08 12.67 10.16
N LYS A 62 9.71 12.10 9.12
CA LYS A 62 11.11 11.68 9.14
C LYS A 62 12.03 12.62 8.36
N GLY A 63 11.50 13.70 7.79
CA GLY A 63 12.27 14.64 6.96
C GLY A 63 12.75 14.04 5.64
N LEU A 64 12.19 12.91 5.18
CA LEU A 64 12.64 12.22 3.97
C LEU A 64 12.29 12.97 2.69
N TYR A 65 11.09 13.59 2.64
CA TYR A 65 10.70 14.42 1.49
C TYR A 65 11.61 15.65 1.35
N LYS A 66 11.94 16.29 2.47
CA LYS A 66 12.88 17.40 2.49
C LYS A 66 14.23 16.99 1.93
N LYS A 67 14.76 15.84 2.35
CA LYS A 67 16.03 15.31 1.84
C LYS A 67 15.94 14.94 0.36
N ALA A 68 14.83 14.39 -0.09
CA ALA A 68 14.62 14.06 -1.51
C ALA A 68 14.59 15.33 -2.36
N ARG A 69 13.91 16.39 -1.91
CA ARG A 69 13.83 17.67 -2.62
C ARG A 69 15.20 18.36 -2.70
N SER A 70 16.03 18.24 -1.66
CA SER A 70 17.38 18.80 -1.64
C SER A 70 18.38 17.97 -2.46
N GLY A 71 18.00 16.79 -2.93
CA GLY A 71 18.86 15.89 -3.68
C GLY A 71 19.76 14.98 -2.84
N GLU A 72 19.62 14.99 -1.51
CA GLU A 72 20.35 14.07 -0.63
C GLU A 72 19.93 12.63 -0.85
N ILE A 73 18.63 12.39 -1.13
CA ILE A 73 18.09 11.08 -1.41
C ILE A 73 17.68 11.03 -2.89
N LYS A 74 18.16 10.01 -3.59
CA LYS A 74 17.82 9.74 -4.99
C LYS A 74 16.83 8.58 -5.09
N GLY A 75 16.09 8.50 -6.21
CA GLY A 75 15.14 7.42 -6.45
C GLY A 75 13.98 7.42 -5.47
N PHE A 76 13.55 8.58 -5.00
CA PHE A 76 12.48 8.71 -4.04
C PHE A 76 11.13 8.74 -4.76
N THR A 77 10.27 7.75 -4.47
CA THR A 77 8.95 7.62 -5.09
C THR A 77 8.11 8.88 -4.86
N GLY A 78 7.56 9.41 -5.95
CA GLY A 78 6.73 10.62 -5.93
C GLY A 78 7.51 11.92 -6.08
N ILE A 79 8.84 11.89 -5.98
CA ILE A 79 9.70 13.07 -6.18
C ILE A 79 10.51 12.91 -7.45
N ASP A 80 11.46 11.98 -7.50
CA ASP A 80 12.29 11.72 -8.68
C ASP A 80 12.06 10.32 -9.29
N ASP A 81 11.30 9.46 -8.62
CA ASP A 81 10.82 8.19 -9.16
C ASP A 81 9.29 8.21 -9.30
N PRO A 82 8.74 7.56 -10.35
CA PRO A 82 7.29 7.54 -10.57
C PRO A 82 6.56 6.65 -9.56
N TYR A 83 5.29 6.98 -9.33
CA TYR A 83 4.33 6.13 -8.67
C TYR A 83 3.16 5.88 -9.63
N GLU A 84 2.93 4.64 -9.98
CA GLU A 84 1.83 4.24 -10.85
C GLU A 84 0.59 3.95 -10.00
N GLU A 85 -0.40 4.83 -10.05
CA GLU A 85 -1.62 4.66 -9.26
C GLU A 85 -2.36 3.37 -9.64
N PRO A 86 -2.97 2.68 -8.64
CA PRO A 86 -3.82 1.54 -8.94
C PRO A 86 -5.00 1.94 -9.83
N SER A 87 -5.29 1.14 -10.85
CA SER A 87 -6.41 1.40 -11.75
C SER A 87 -7.74 0.93 -11.16
N SER A 88 -7.71 -0.09 -10.30
CA SER A 88 -8.92 -0.66 -9.71
C SER A 88 -8.62 -1.23 -8.31
N PRO A 89 -8.30 -0.38 -7.33
CA PRO A 89 -8.06 -0.84 -5.97
C PRO A 89 -9.34 -1.34 -5.30
N ASP A 90 -9.19 -2.27 -4.37
CA ASP A 90 -10.33 -2.80 -3.60
C ASP A 90 -10.85 -1.76 -2.58
N LEU A 91 -9.96 -0.88 -2.13
CA LEU A 91 -10.29 0.20 -1.21
C LEU A 91 -9.34 1.37 -1.45
N THR A 92 -9.86 2.59 -1.44
CA THR A 92 -9.06 3.80 -1.48
C THR A 92 -9.26 4.59 -0.18
N LEU A 93 -8.16 4.91 0.48
CA LEU A 93 -8.14 5.72 1.70
C LEU A 93 -7.61 7.10 1.36
N THR A 94 -8.42 8.12 1.57
CA THR A 94 -8.08 9.53 1.31
C THR A 94 -7.99 10.30 2.63
N PRO A 95 -7.43 11.54 2.64
CA PRO A 95 -7.42 12.36 3.86
C PRO A 95 -8.80 12.60 4.48
N GLU A 96 -9.88 12.52 3.70
CA GLU A 96 -11.25 12.72 4.15
C GLU A 96 -11.72 11.64 5.13
N ILE A 97 -11.05 10.50 5.24
CA ILE A 97 -11.37 9.49 6.26
C ILE A 97 -11.20 10.00 7.69
N GLY A 98 -10.42 11.07 7.87
CA GLY A 98 -10.27 11.81 9.11
C GLY A 98 -9.21 11.29 10.07
N SER A 99 -9.02 9.97 10.19
CA SER A 99 -8.05 9.39 11.12
C SER A 99 -7.55 8.03 10.66
N PRO A 100 -6.35 7.61 11.11
CA PRO A 100 -5.86 6.25 10.87
C PRO A 100 -6.80 5.16 11.43
N GLU A 101 -7.47 5.42 12.54
CA GLU A 101 -8.43 4.51 13.15
C GLU A 101 -9.62 4.26 12.24
N ASN A 102 -10.14 5.30 11.60
CA ASN A 102 -11.20 5.16 10.60
C ASN A 102 -10.73 4.38 9.38
N GLY A 103 -9.50 4.61 8.94
CA GLY A 103 -8.88 3.82 7.86
C GLY A 103 -8.80 2.36 8.21
N ALA A 104 -8.34 2.02 9.41
CA ALA A 104 -8.27 0.65 9.90
C ALA A 104 -9.65 -0.02 9.94
N ARG A 105 -10.67 0.70 10.39
CA ARG A 105 -12.05 0.19 10.40
C ARG A 105 -12.54 -0.14 9.00
N LEU A 106 -12.28 0.72 8.02
CA LEU A 106 -12.66 0.47 6.62
C LEU A 106 -11.96 -0.78 6.06
N VAL A 107 -10.69 -0.99 6.40
CA VAL A 107 -9.97 -2.21 6.00
C VAL A 107 -10.59 -3.45 6.65
N LEU A 108 -10.93 -3.39 7.93
CA LEU A 108 -11.59 -4.51 8.62
C LEU A 108 -12.95 -4.84 7.99
N GLU A 109 -13.73 -3.84 7.63
CA GLU A 109 -15.00 -4.03 6.90
C GLU A 109 -14.76 -4.70 5.54
N LEU A 110 -13.74 -4.27 4.81
CA LEU A 110 -13.39 -4.84 3.50
C LEU A 110 -13.09 -6.33 3.59
N ILE A 111 -12.33 -6.75 4.59
CA ILE A 111 -11.97 -8.17 4.76
C ILE A 111 -13.05 -8.99 5.47
N GLY A 112 -14.12 -8.34 5.93
CA GLY A 112 -15.26 -9.02 6.54
C GLY A 112 -15.14 -9.27 8.03
N ILE A 113 -14.27 -8.54 8.74
CA ILE A 113 -14.15 -8.59 10.19
C ILE A 113 -14.94 -7.42 10.78
N SER A 114 -15.90 -7.72 11.63
CA SER A 114 -16.68 -6.72 12.36
C SER A 114 -16.57 -6.96 13.86
N ASP A 115 -16.73 -5.88 14.64
CA ASP A 115 -16.75 -5.95 16.11
C ASP A 115 -17.94 -6.75 16.65
#